data_9ec163404373310e8a6e367247873084
#
_entry.id   9ec163404373310e8a6e367247873084
#
_cell.length_a   1.000
_cell.length_b   1.000
_cell.length_c   1.000
_cell.angle_alpha   90.00
_cell.angle_beta   90.00
_cell.angle_gamma   90.00
#
_symmetry.space_group_name_H-M   'P 1'
#
loop_
_entity.id
_entity.type
_entity.pdbx_description
1 polymer ?
#
loop_
_entity_poly.entity_id
_entity_poly.type
_entity_poly.pdbx_seq_one_letter_code
_entity_poly.pdbx_strand_id
1 'polypeptide(L)'
;GETINIPDAYETEKFDFTGTKRFDAANKYRSTSFLTVPMTNHEGDVIGVLQLLNATDPDSDQVTSFSVDVQPLVEALTSQAAVALDNQNLIEAQKKLLDSFIAMIAGAIDAKSPYTGGHCQRVPKLAMMLADAACESSDGIFTDFDLNEEERYELEIAALLHDCGKVTTPEYVVDKATKLETIYDRIHEVRTRFEVLKRDAEIECLKGIVDGGDEAALKQILDDRLAQLDEDFVFLAKANIGGEFFSDEDLERVQKIATETWVRTLDDRIGVSHEELKRMEAEPAKTLPAVEPLLADRPEHIIVRDAANKISPDNPLGFKMNEPEHMYNRGELYNLTIRKGTLSQEERYKINHHMVQTVTMLEQLPFPKHLKQVPEYAGSHHETMIGTGYPRKLSKEDMTLPARMMAIADIFEALTACDRPYKKAKSLSESVRILSFMKKDEHVDPDLFDLFLKSGVFRDYAEKFLQADQIDDVDISQYLDGDDG
;
A
#
# COMPACT_ATOMS: atom_id res chain seq x y z
N GLY A 1 43.71 20.50 15.31
CA GLY A 1 42.94 21.72 15.25
C GLY A 1 43.51 22.85 16.09
N GLU A 2 44.63 23.46 15.65
CA GLU A 2 45.15 24.66 16.29
C GLU A 2 45.04 25.84 15.32
N THR A 3 44.75 27.03 15.85
CA THR A 3 44.79 28.27 15.08
C THR A 3 46.20 28.57 14.60
N ILE A 4 46.33 28.90 13.32
CA ILE A 4 47.62 29.22 12.69
C ILE A 4 47.56 30.64 12.16
N ASN A 5 48.48 31.49 12.65
CA ASN A 5 48.64 32.85 12.20
C ASN A 5 50.00 32.99 11.52
N ILE A 6 50.04 33.27 10.23
CA ILE A 6 51.23 33.40 9.39
C ILE A 6 51.36 34.87 8.94
N PRO A 7 52.37 35.59 9.42
CA PRO A 7 52.59 37.00 9.02
C PRO A 7 52.92 37.18 7.54
N ASP A 8 53.78 36.32 6.98
CA ASP A 8 54.11 36.31 5.54
C ASP A 8 54.38 34.86 5.08
N ALA A 9 53.54 34.37 4.15
CA ALA A 9 53.64 33.04 3.55
C ALA A 9 54.85 32.84 2.65
N TYR A 10 55.50 33.94 2.24
CA TYR A 10 56.71 33.88 1.41
C TYR A 10 58.01 33.78 2.24
N GLU A 11 57.95 34.18 3.51
CA GLU A 11 59.08 34.20 4.42
C GLU A 11 59.08 33.04 5.44
N THR A 12 57.95 32.33 5.58
CA THR A 12 57.85 31.24 6.54
C THR A 12 58.39 29.93 5.99
N GLU A 13 59.15 29.22 6.83
CA GLU A 13 59.60 27.84 6.59
C GLU A 13 58.75 26.80 7.31
N LYS A 14 57.77 27.25 8.11
CA LYS A 14 56.94 26.37 8.97
C LYS A 14 55.96 25.51 8.18
N PHE A 15 55.52 25.99 7.01
CA PHE A 15 54.53 25.35 6.13
C PHE A 15 54.97 25.48 4.67
N ASP A 16 54.56 24.51 3.83
CA ASP A 16 54.79 24.54 2.39
C ASP A 16 53.75 25.38 1.66
N PHE A 17 54.14 26.57 1.23
CA PHE A 17 53.30 27.50 0.44
C PHE A 17 53.64 27.44 -1.07
N THR A 18 54.29 26.38 -1.56
CA THR A 18 54.65 26.26 -2.98
C THR A 18 53.42 26.34 -3.89
N GLY A 19 52.29 25.71 -3.48
CA GLY A 19 51.02 25.76 -4.20
C GLY A 19 50.47 27.18 -4.27
N THR A 20 50.43 27.90 -3.15
CA THR A 20 50.00 29.30 -3.05
C THR A 20 50.83 30.21 -3.93
N LYS A 21 52.15 30.08 -3.86
CA LYS A 21 53.10 30.88 -4.68
C LYS A 21 52.88 30.67 -6.19
N ARG A 22 52.57 29.42 -6.61
CA ARG A 22 52.19 29.12 -8.03
C ARG A 22 50.88 29.75 -8.44
N PHE A 23 49.86 29.68 -7.57
CA PHE A 23 48.55 30.30 -7.80
C PHE A 23 48.68 31.83 -7.92
N ASP A 24 49.42 32.43 -7.00
CA ASP A 24 49.68 33.88 -6.97
C ASP A 24 50.36 34.35 -8.25
N ALA A 25 51.41 33.61 -8.69
CA ALA A 25 52.14 33.92 -9.93
C ALA A 25 51.22 33.85 -11.17
N ALA A 26 50.32 32.86 -11.23
CA ALA A 26 49.37 32.68 -12.32
C ALA A 26 48.26 33.78 -12.34
N ASN A 27 47.85 34.28 -11.17
CA ASN A 27 46.73 35.20 -11.02
C ASN A 27 47.18 36.68 -10.75
N LYS A 28 48.45 36.98 -10.76
CA LYS A 28 49.03 38.28 -10.41
C LYS A 28 48.56 38.78 -9.04
N TYR A 29 48.48 37.92 -8.08
CA TYR A 29 48.09 38.17 -6.71
C TYR A 29 49.26 37.83 -5.78
N ARG A 30 49.23 38.33 -4.55
CA ARG A 30 50.20 37.97 -3.53
C ARG A 30 49.48 37.66 -2.23
N SER A 31 49.37 36.41 -1.88
CA SER A 31 48.85 35.91 -0.60
C SER A 31 49.92 36.06 0.46
N THR A 32 49.92 37.14 1.22
CA THR A 32 50.95 37.49 2.17
C THR A 32 50.65 36.93 3.56
N SER A 33 49.61 37.44 4.21
CA SER A 33 49.26 37.00 5.57
C SER A 33 48.08 36.05 5.60
N PHE A 34 48.13 35.09 6.52
CA PHE A 34 47.11 34.06 6.71
C PHE A 34 46.73 33.94 8.17
N LEU A 35 45.42 33.92 8.44
CA LEU A 35 44.89 33.46 9.72
C LEU A 35 43.93 32.28 9.43
N THR A 36 44.32 31.10 9.88
CA THR A 36 43.59 29.84 9.66
C THR A 36 43.09 29.34 11.00
N VAL A 37 41.76 29.23 11.16
CA VAL A 37 41.07 28.85 12.39
C VAL A 37 40.27 27.60 12.14
N PRO A 38 40.41 26.51 12.92
CA PRO A 38 39.62 25.32 12.78
C PRO A 38 38.17 25.57 13.22
N MET A 39 37.21 25.06 12.46
CA MET A 39 35.81 24.97 12.83
C MET A 39 35.59 23.64 13.51
N THR A 40 35.35 23.64 14.82
CA THR A 40 35.26 22.44 15.64
C THR A 40 33.83 22.23 16.11
N ASN A 41 33.28 21.03 15.93
CA ASN A 41 31.96 20.67 16.41
C ASN A 41 31.93 20.42 17.95
N HIS A 42 30.79 20.07 18.49
CA HIS A 42 30.60 19.80 19.92
C HIS A 42 31.31 18.52 20.39
N GLU A 43 31.67 17.60 19.50
CA GLU A 43 32.42 16.38 19.78
C GLU A 43 33.94 16.60 19.75
N GLY A 44 34.36 17.79 19.31
CA GLY A 44 35.78 18.14 19.19
C GLY A 44 36.40 17.82 17.82
N ASP A 45 35.56 17.39 16.86
CA ASP A 45 36.02 17.11 15.51
C ASP A 45 36.12 18.39 14.68
N VAL A 46 37.14 18.48 13.85
CA VAL A 46 37.26 19.59 12.90
C VAL A 46 36.41 19.33 11.67
N ILE A 47 35.29 20.08 11.58
CA ILE A 47 34.31 19.95 10.48
C ILE A 47 34.57 20.91 9.32
N GLY A 48 35.51 21.85 9.52
CA GLY A 48 35.87 22.83 8.49
C GLY A 48 37.02 23.71 8.94
N VAL A 49 37.42 24.63 8.09
CA VAL A 49 38.47 25.60 8.36
C VAL A 49 38.07 26.96 7.80
N LEU A 50 38.11 27.98 8.66
CA LEU A 50 38.02 29.37 8.21
C LEU A 50 39.44 29.88 7.92
N GLN A 51 39.68 30.39 6.74
CA GLN A 51 40.93 30.99 6.37
C GLN A 51 40.71 32.43 5.89
N LEU A 52 41.38 33.36 6.56
CA LEU A 52 41.45 34.75 6.20
C LEU A 52 42.80 35.05 5.56
N LEU A 53 42.79 35.85 4.50
CA LEU A 53 43.98 36.21 3.71
C LEU A 53 44.15 37.70 3.68
N ASN A 54 45.41 38.20 3.74
CA ASN A 54 45.80 39.56 3.51
C ASN A 54 45.02 40.56 4.36
N ALA A 55 45.29 40.58 5.68
CA ALA A 55 44.82 41.64 6.52
C ALA A 55 45.29 43.01 5.96
N THR A 56 44.44 44.01 5.92
CA THR A 56 44.76 45.35 5.47
C THR A 56 44.77 46.33 6.64
N ASP A 57 45.71 47.19 6.67
CA ASP A 57 45.77 48.31 7.59
C ASP A 57 44.76 49.35 7.16
N PRO A 58 43.78 49.78 8.05
CA PRO A 58 42.71 50.65 7.67
C PRO A 58 43.15 52.08 7.31
N ASP A 59 44.34 52.51 7.79
CA ASP A 59 44.84 53.88 7.56
C ASP A 59 45.70 53.98 6.28
N SER A 60 46.42 52.92 5.93
CA SER A 60 47.34 52.91 4.81
C SER A 60 46.89 52.04 3.63
N ASP A 61 45.86 51.26 3.76
CA ASP A 61 45.32 50.27 2.79
C ASP A 61 46.38 49.24 2.33
N GLN A 62 47.46 49.08 3.13
CA GLN A 62 48.53 48.10 2.84
C GLN A 62 48.25 46.78 3.51
N VAL A 63 48.68 45.68 2.84
CA VAL A 63 48.59 44.33 3.41
C VAL A 63 49.58 44.24 4.60
N THR A 64 49.01 43.79 5.72
CA THR A 64 49.72 43.60 6.99
C THR A 64 49.48 42.18 7.58
N SER A 65 50.12 41.85 8.68
CA SER A 65 49.84 40.61 9.44
C SER A 65 48.57 40.75 10.26
N PHE A 66 47.86 39.66 10.49
CA PHE A 66 46.75 39.60 11.45
C PHE A 66 47.26 39.86 12.87
N SER A 67 46.67 40.90 13.51
CA SER A 67 46.98 41.22 14.91
C SER A 67 46.61 40.10 15.85
N VAL A 68 47.38 39.91 16.91
CA VAL A 68 47.08 38.93 17.98
C VAL A 68 45.77 39.32 18.69
N ASP A 69 45.38 40.56 18.74
CA ASP A 69 44.12 41.03 19.33
C ASP A 69 42.87 40.70 18.51
N VAL A 70 43.04 40.54 17.19
CA VAL A 70 41.95 40.16 16.27
C VAL A 70 41.70 38.64 16.30
N GLN A 71 42.73 37.83 16.60
CA GLN A 71 42.63 36.37 16.58
C GLN A 71 41.51 35.82 17.48
N PRO A 72 41.32 36.25 18.77
CA PRO A 72 40.25 35.75 19.60
C PRO A 72 38.83 36.08 19.06
N LEU A 73 38.67 37.23 18.38
CA LEU A 73 37.44 37.60 17.73
C LEU A 73 37.11 36.65 16.56
N VAL A 74 38.11 36.40 15.71
CA VAL A 74 37.94 35.47 14.58
C VAL A 74 37.66 34.04 15.08
N GLU A 75 38.35 33.58 16.14
CA GLU A 75 38.09 32.28 16.77
C GLU A 75 36.67 32.19 17.30
N ALA A 76 36.14 33.25 17.96
CA ALA A 76 34.76 33.27 18.44
C ALA A 76 33.75 33.22 17.29
N LEU A 77 33.95 34.01 16.23
CA LEU A 77 33.10 33.99 15.04
C LEU A 77 33.17 32.62 14.32
N THR A 78 34.34 32.04 14.22
CA THR A 78 34.54 30.70 13.63
C THR A 78 33.84 29.63 14.44
N SER A 79 33.86 29.71 15.77
CA SER A 79 33.09 28.80 16.65
C SER A 79 31.58 28.92 16.42
N GLN A 80 31.07 30.14 16.27
CA GLN A 80 29.63 30.31 15.96
C GLN A 80 29.28 29.78 14.57
N ALA A 81 30.12 30.00 13.58
CA ALA A 81 29.95 29.44 12.24
C ALA A 81 30.01 27.90 12.25
N ALA A 82 30.91 27.32 13.07
CA ALA A 82 31.00 25.87 13.26
C ALA A 82 29.68 25.30 13.83
N VAL A 83 29.11 25.92 14.86
CA VAL A 83 27.82 25.51 15.44
C VAL A 83 26.69 25.60 14.40
N ALA A 84 26.64 26.64 13.60
CA ALA A 84 25.62 26.80 12.56
C ALA A 84 25.75 25.71 11.48
N LEU A 85 26.98 25.43 11.03
CA LEU A 85 27.27 24.38 10.05
C LEU A 85 26.95 22.98 10.60
N ASP A 86 27.34 22.72 11.85
CA ASP A 86 27.07 21.44 12.52
C ASP A 86 25.55 21.20 12.65
N ASN A 87 24.79 22.21 13.07
CA ASN A 87 23.34 22.15 13.11
C ASN A 87 22.73 21.87 11.73
N GLN A 88 23.22 22.49 10.67
CA GLN A 88 22.76 22.24 9.30
C GLN A 88 23.03 20.78 8.90
N ASN A 89 24.22 20.29 9.14
CA ASN A 89 24.60 18.90 8.85
C ASN A 89 23.74 17.90 9.63
N LEU A 90 23.42 18.18 10.90
CA LEU A 90 22.56 17.35 11.73
C LEU A 90 21.11 17.32 11.19
N ILE A 91 20.56 18.44 10.75
CA ILE A 91 19.24 18.53 10.14
C ILE A 91 19.19 17.70 8.84
N GLU A 92 20.22 17.83 7.99
CA GLU A 92 20.31 17.05 6.75
C GLU A 92 20.45 15.54 7.02
N ALA A 93 21.28 15.17 8.00
CA ALA A 93 21.43 13.77 8.41
C ALA A 93 20.11 13.21 8.98
N GLN A 94 19.38 13.99 9.78
CA GLN A 94 18.08 13.60 10.31
C GLN A 94 17.04 13.40 9.20
N LYS A 95 16.99 14.31 8.22
CA LYS A 95 16.11 14.17 7.04
C LYS A 95 16.44 12.89 6.26
N LYS A 96 17.70 12.67 5.96
CA LYS A 96 18.16 11.46 5.25
C LYS A 96 17.84 10.16 6.01
N LEU A 97 17.93 10.19 7.33
CA LEU A 97 17.57 9.05 8.18
C LEU A 97 16.06 8.79 8.10
N LEU A 98 15.23 9.84 8.18
CA LEU A 98 13.76 9.74 8.03
C LEU A 98 13.40 9.16 6.67
N ASP A 99 13.95 9.69 5.57
CA ASP A 99 13.73 9.18 4.21
C ASP A 99 14.08 7.70 4.09
N SER A 100 15.19 7.29 4.72
CA SER A 100 15.64 5.89 4.71
C SER A 100 14.66 4.97 5.48
N PHE A 101 14.12 5.43 6.61
CA PHE A 101 13.11 4.68 7.36
C PHE A 101 11.80 4.56 6.59
N ILE A 102 11.34 5.64 5.95
CA ILE A 102 10.13 5.64 5.14
C ILE A 102 10.29 4.68 3.96
N ALA A 103 11.40 4.74 3.25
CA ALA A 103 11.70 3.84 2.14
C ALA A 103 11.77 2.36 2.60
N MET A 104 12.31 2.10 3.78
CA MET A 104 12.35 0.77 4.38
C MET A 104 10.94 0.26 4.71
N ILE A 105 10.07 1.10 5.28
CA ILE A 105 8.68 0.75 5.59
C ILE A 105 7.91 0.46 4.30
N ALA A 106 7.99 1.33 3.30
CA ALA A 106 7.37 1.13 1.99
C ALA A 106 7.85 -0.17 1.32
N GLY A 107 9.16 -0.44 1.36
CA GLY A 107 9.73 -1.69 0.86
C GLY A 107 9.27 -2.93 1.63
N ALA A 108 9.06 -2.85 2.94
CA ALA A 108 8.53 -3.94 3.75
C ALA A 108 7.04 -4.23 3.43
N ILE A 109 6.26 -3.21 3.10
CA ILE A 109 4.87 -3.35 2.65
C ILE A 109 4.83 -4.04 1.29
N ASP A 110 5.66 -3.57 0.34
CA ASP A 110 5.77 -4.19 -0.98
C ASP A 110 6.25 -5.65 -0.91
N ALA A 111 7.15 -5.97 0.03
CA ALA A 111 7.66 -7.33 0.23
C ALA A 111 6.64 -8.30 0.88
N LYS A 112 5.59 -7.77 1.52
CA LYS A 112 4.57 -8.57 2.20
C LYS A 112 3.70 -9.38 1.23
N SER A 113 3.38 -8.80 0.07
CA SER A 113 2.67 -9.50 -0.98
C SER A 113 3.50 -9.44 -2.27
N PRO A 114 3.75 -10.58 -2.92
CA PRO A 114 4.48 -10.60 -4.20
C PRO A 114 3.74 -9.82 -5.30
N TYR A 115 2.52 -9.37 -5.05
CA TYR A 115 1.62 -8.69 -5.98
C TYR A 115 1.56 -7.18 -5.80
N THR A 116 2.30 -6.64 -4.83
CA THR A 116 2.45 -5.19 -4.59
C THR A 116 3.85 -4.69 -4.91
N GLY A 117 4.67 -5.52 -5.59
CA GLY A 117 6.05 -5.19 -5.91
C GLY A 117 6.18 -3.88 -6.70
N GLY A 118 6.63 -2.81 -6.03
CA GLY A 118 6.81 -1.49 -6.61
C GLY A 118 5.58 -0.59 -6.63
N HIS A 119 4.43 -1.01 -6.11
CA HIS A 119 3.23 -0.17 -5.96
C HIS A 119 3.53 1.07 -5.12
N CYS A 120 4.09 0.88 -3.92
CA CYS A 120 4.47 1.97 -3.02
C CYS A 120 5.53 2.92 -3.62
N GLN A 121 6.18 2.55 -4.71
CA GLN A 121 7.12 3.41 -5.42
C GLN A 121 6.53 4.09 -6.65
N ARG A 122 5.51 3.49 -7.29
CA ARG A 122 4.87 4.04 -8.49
C ARG A 122 3.78 5.05 -8.17
N VAL A 123 2.97 4.81 -7.11
CA VAL A 123 1.92 5.74 -6.67
C VAL A 123 2.47 7.13 -6.35
N PRO A 124 3.58 7.31 -5.59
CA PRO A 124 4.15 8.64 -5.36
C PRO A 124 4.52 9.37 -6.66
N LYS A 125 5.08 8.67 -7.63
CA LYS A 125 5.46 9.27 -8.91
C LYS A 125 4.25 9.77 -9.69
N LEU A 126 3.18 8.99 -9.71
CA LEU A 126 1.94 9.38 -10.37
C LEU A 126 1.25 10.54 -9.64
N ALA A 127 1.20 10.50 -8.30
CA ALA A 127 0.66 11.59 -7.50
C ALA A 127 1.41 12.91 -7.74
N MET A 128 2.75 12.85 -7.81
CA MET A 128 3.58 14.03 -8.11
C MET A 128 3.37 14.54 -9.53
N MET A 129 3.28 13.65 -10.55
CA MET A 129 2.99 14.07 -11.93
C MET A 129 1.63 14.79 -12.02
N LEU A 130 0.62 14.30 -11.28
CA LEU A 130 -0.70 14.94 -11.24
C LEU A 130 -0.67 16.27 -10.48
N ALA A 131 0.09 16.36 -9.40
CA ALA A 131 0.29 17.59 -8.64
C ALA A 131 1.02 18.66 -9.48
N ASP A 132 2.05 18.29 -10.24
CA ASP A 132 2.75 19.19 -11.15
C ASP A 132 1.81 19.72 -12.22
N ALA A 133 1.01 18.85 -12.83
CA ALA A 133 0.01 19.27 -13.82
C ALA A 133 -1.05 20.21 -13.21
N ALA A 134 -1.42 20.02 -11.94
CA ALA A 134 -2.36 20.91 -11.25
C ALA A 134 -1.73 22.29 -10.96
N CYS A 135 -0.46 22.35 -10.56
CA CYS A 135 0.27 23.62 -10.37
C CYS A 135 0.47 24.38 -11.69
N GLU A 136 0.58 23.69 -12.82
CA GLU A 136 0.73 24.30 -14.16
C GLU A 136 -0.61 24.74 -14.75
N SER A 137 -1.74 24.25 -14.22
CA SER A 137 -3.07 24.56 -14.72
C SER A 137 -3.58 25.88 -14.17
N SER A 138 -4.18 26.69 -15.04
CA SER A 138 -4.87 27.94 -14.67
C SER A 138 -6.40 27.80 -14.68
N ASP A 139 -6.93 26.58 -14.81
CA ASP A 139 -8.36 26.33 -15.03
C ASP A 139 -9.09 25.94 -13.74
N GLY A 140 -10.27 26.52 -13.53
CA GLY A 140 -11.21 26.11 -12.49
C GLY A 140 -10.62 26.10 -11.08
N ILE A 141 -10.67 24.97 -10.40
CA ILE A 141 -10.20 24.81 -9.00
C ILE A 141 -8.67 24.84 -8.87
N PHE A 142 -7.93 24.80 -9.98
CA PHE A 142 -6.47 24.78 -10.00
C PHE A 142 -5.85 26.18 -10.11
N THR A 143 -6.64 27.23 -10.40
CA THR A 143 -6.16 28.60 -10.68
C THR A 143 -5.20 29.15 -9.63
N ASP A 144 -5.47 28.88 -8.37
CA ASP A 144 -4.66 29.35 -7.23
C ASP A 144 -3.93 28.20 -6.53
N PHE A 145 -3.87 27.02 -7.16
CA PHE A 145 -3.22 25.85 -6.58
C PHE A 145 -1.72 25.85 -6.91
N ASP A 146 -0.91 25.85 -5.90
CA ASP A 146 0.54 25.69 -6.02
C ASP A 146 1.06 24.89 -4.81
N LEU A 147 2.13 24.17 -5.00
CA LEU A 147 2.82 23.43 -3.96
C LEU A 147 4.29 23.87 -3.91
N ASN A 148 4.72 24.39 -2.78
CA ASN A 148 6.13 24.64 -2.53
C ASN A 148 6.92 23.33 -2.31
N GLU A 149 8.25 23.40 -2.17
CA GLU A 149 9.10 22.22 -2.01
C GLU A 149 8.75 21.37 -0.77
N GLU A 150 8.35 22.00 0.35
CA GLU A 150 7.96 21.29 1.57
C GLU A 150 6.63 20.57 1.38
N GLU A 151 5.64 21.18 0.75
CA GLU A 151 4.33 20.58 0.47
C GLU A 151 4.42 19.45 -0.56
N ARG A 152 5.32 19.58 -1.56
CA ARG A 152 5.63 18.49 -2.51
C ARG A 152 6.25 17.29 -1.77
N TYR A 153 7.19 17.55 -0.89
CA TYR A 153 7.80 16.51 -0.08
C TYR A 153 6.78 15.85 0.85
N GLU A 154 5.86 16.62 1.45
CA GLU A 154 4.77 16.11 2.28
C GLU A 154 3.84 15.16 1.50
N LEU A 155 3.45 15.52 0.27
CA LEU A 155 2.66 14.66 -0.61
C LEU A 155 3.42 13.38 -1.00
N GLU A 156 4.70 13.47 -1.31
CA GLU A 156 5.53 12.30 -1.64
C GLU A 156 5.61 11.32 -0.46
N ILE A 157 5.84 11.83 0.76
CA ILE A 157 5.87 11.01 1.98
C ILE A 157 4.52 10.37 2.25
N ALA A 158 3.41 11.11 2.09
CA ALA A 158 2.07 10.56 2.25
C ALA A 158 1.80 9.42 1.24
N ALA A 159 2.23 9.62 0.00
CA ALA A 159 2.08 8.63 -1.06
C ALA A 159 2.94 7.37 -0.83
N LEU A 160 4.14 7.50 -0.25
CA LEU A 160 4.97 6.35 0.14
C LEU A 160 4.35 5.55 1.29
N LEU A 161 3.62 6.20 2.19
CA LEU A 161 3.08 5.59 3.41
C LEU A 161 1.58 5.29 3.35
N HIS A 162 0.88 5.61 2.23
CA HIS A 162 -0.59 5.51 2.14
C HIS A 162 -1.13 4.14 2.55
N ASP A 163 -0.39 3.10 2.26
CA ASP A 163 -0.73 1.69 2.47
C ASP A 163 -0.05 1.05 3.70
N CYS A 164 0.61 1.81 4.58
CA CYS A 164 1.39 1.25 5.69
C CYS A 164 0.57 0.34 6.62
N GLY A 165 -0.73 0.57 6.73
CA GLY A 165 -1.65 -0.28 7.48
C GLY A 165 -1.85 -1.69 6.92
N LYS A 166 -1.52 -1.95 5.65
CA LYS A 166 -1.58 -3.29 5.03
C LYS A 166 -0.70 -4.32 5.76
N VAL A 167 0.30 -3.87 6.52
CA VAL A 167 1.11 -4.73 7.38
C VAL A 167 0.28 -5.55 8.37
N THR A 168 -0.89 -5.05 8.78
CA THR A 168 -1.79 -5.72 9.73
C THR A 168 -2.81 -6.66 9.07
N THR A 169 -2.91 -6.66 7.74
CA THR A 169 -3.84 -7.54 7.01
C THR A 169 -3.19 -8.89 6.79
N PRO A 170 -3.84 -10.02 7.13
CA PRO A 170 -3.28 -11.36 6.88
C PRO A 170 -3.08 -11.62 5.39
N GLU A 171 -1.96 -12.25 5.02
CA GLU A 171 -1.61 -12.56 3.63
C GLU A 171 -2.68 -13.39 2.93
N TYR A 172 -3.19 -14.43 3.60
CA TYR A 172 -4.24 -15.30 3.06
C TYR A 172 -5.57 -14.56 2.76
N VAL A 173 -5.75 -13.34 3.25
CA VAL A 173 -6.90 -12.49 2.91
C VAL A 173 -6.57 -11.59 1.73
N VAL A 174 -5.37 -11.00 1.71
CA VAL A 174 -4.93 -10.12 0.63
C VAL A 174 -4.80 -10.89 -0.68
N ASP A 175 -4.21 -12.09 -0.61
CA ASP A 175 -3.86 -12.91 -1.78
C ASP A 175 -4.91 -13.99 -2.08
N LYS A 176 -6.10 -13.94 -1.45
CA LYS A 176 -7.15 -14.94 -1.60
C LYS A 176 -7.60 -15.11 -3.05
N ALA A 177 -7.24 -16.24 -3.66
CA ALA A 177 -7.50 -16.53 -5.06
C ALA A 177 -8.86 -17.20 -5.30
N THR A 178 -9.38 -18.00 -4.34
CA THR A 178 -10.61 -18.77 -4.46
C THR A 178 -11.54 -18.55 -3.27
N LYS A 179 -12.84 -18.84 -3.42
CA LYS A 179 -13.84 -18.58 -2.38
C LYS A 179 -13.64 -19.42 -1.10
N LEU A 180 -13.22 -20.68 -1.23
CA LEU A 180 -12.99 -21.58 -0.10
C LEU A 180 -11.58 -21.52 0.49
N GLU A 181 -10.71 -20.71 -0.12
CA GLU A 181 -9.34 -20.55 0.34
C GLU A 181 -9.27 -19.79 1.68
N THR A 182 -8.39 -20.28 2.53
CA THR A 182 -7.89 -19.59 3.73
C THR A 182 -6.37 -19.69 3.71
N ILE A 183 -5.72 -20.41 4.63
CA ILE A 183 -4.31 -20.83 4.52
C ILE A 183 -4.16 -21.93 3.46
N TYR A 184 -5.24 -22.66 3.19
CA TYR A 184 -5.35 -23.77 2.27
C TYR A 184 -6.75 -23.76 1.63
N ASP A 185 -6.85 -24.18 0.35
CA ASP A 185 -8.13 -24.23 -0.36
C ASP A 185 -8.91 -25.50 0.01
N ARG A 186 -10.03 -25.32 0.71
CA ARG A 186 -10.90 -26.39 1.18
C ARG A 186 -11.67 -27.12 0.07
N ILE A 187 -11.56 -26.69 -1.17
CA ILE A 187 -12.09 -27.46 -2.32
C ILE A 187 -11.51 -28.88 -2.37
N HIS A 188 -10.32 -29.09 -1.80
CA HIS A 188 -9.71 -30.39 -1.74
C HIS A 188 -10.44 -31.32 -0.76
N GLU A 189 -10.96 -30.81 0.35
CA GLU A 189 -11.83 -31.58 1.25
C GLU A 189 -13.16 -31.91 0.59
N VAL A 190 -13.77 -30.93 -0.10
CA VAL A 190 -15.00 -31.12 -0.86
C VAL A 190 -14.80 -32.23 -1.91
N ARG A 191 -13.70 -32.20 -2.66
CA ARG A 191 -13.35 -33.26 -3.61
C ARG A 191 -13.31 -34.62 -2.94
N THR A 192 -12.67 -34.73 -1.78
CA THR A 192 -12.59 -35.98 -1.04
C THR A 192 -13.96 -36.49 -0.63
N ARG A 193 -14.88 -35.59 -0.22
CA ARG A 193 -16.26 -35.98 0.10
C ARG A 193 -17.01 -36.51 -1.14
N PHE A 194 -16.82 -35.93 -2.34
CA PHE A 194 -17.35 -36.47 -3.59
C PHE A 194 -16.78 -37.87 -3.91
N GLU A 195 -15.49 -38.11 -3.67
CA GLU A 195 -14.90 -39.43 -3.83
C GLU A 195 -15.50 -40.46 -2.87
N VAL A 196 -15.86 -40.03 -1.64
CA VAL A 196 -16.59 -40.89 -0.70
C VAL A 196 -17.98 -41.24 -1.25
N LEU A 197 -18.76 -40.26 -1.73
CA LEU A 197 -20.07 -40.48 -2.33
C LEU A 197 -20.02 -41.45 -3.53
N LYS A 198 -18.99 -41.32 -4.36
CA LYS A 198 -18.78 -42.25 -5.51
C LYS A 198 -18.54 -43.69 -5.02
N ARG A 199 -17.71 -43.87 -3.97
CA ARG A 199 -17.47 -45.21 -3.36
C ARG A 199 -18.72 -45.74 -2.68
N ASP A 200 -19.51 -44.93 -2.02
CA ASP A 200 -20.79 -45.34 -1.42
C ASP A 200 -21.76 -45.80 -2.51
N ALA A 201 -21.87 -45.10 -3.66
CA ALA A 201 -22.69 -45.53 -4.80
C ALA A 201 -22.20 -46.88 -5.39
N GLU A 202 -20.90 -47.09 -5.54
CA GLU A 202 -20.31 -48.35 -5.97
C GLU A 202 -20.68 -49.51 -5.00
N ILE A 203 -20.57 -49.27 -3.68
CA ILE A 203 -20.91 -50.23 -2.65
C ILE A 203 -22.40 -50.58 -2.67
N GLU A 204 -23.27 -49.59 -2.84
CA GLU A 204 -24.73 -49.79 -2.95
C GLU A 204 -25.08 -50.65 -4.17
N CYS A 205 -24.49 -50.36 -5.33
CA CYS A 205 -24.65 -51.19 -6.52
C CYS A 205 -24.22 -52.63 -6.29
N LEU A 206 -23.02 -52.85 -5.71
CA LEU A 206 -22.51 -54.18 -5.44
C LEU A 206 -23.39 -54.94 -4.44
N LYS A 207 -23.88 -54.32 -3.39
CA LYS A 207 -24.83 -54.89 -2.43
C LYS A 207 -26.12 -55.28 -3.12
N GLY A 208 -26.68 -54.40 -3.96
CA GLY A 208 -27.91 -54.68 -4.71
C GLY A 208 -27.76 -55.89 -5.63
N ILE A 209 -26.60 -56.09 -6.27
CA ILE A 209 -26.31 -57.25 -7.12
C ILE A 209 -26.23 -58.53 -6.25
N VAL A 210 -25.53 -58.48 -5.11
CA VAL A 210 -25.43 -59.62 -4.17
C VAL A 210 -26.80 -60.01 -3.62
N ASP A 211 -27.67 -59.04 -3.39
CA ASP A 211 -29.05 -59.29 -2.91
C ASP A 211 -30.00 -59.81 -4.02
N GLY A 212 -29.47 -60.04 -5.23
CA GLY A 212 -30.21 -60.65 -6.35
C GLY A 212 -30.96 -59.66 -7.26
N GLY A 213 -30.61 -58.38 -7.20
CA GLY A 213 -31.16 -57.35 -8.14
C GLY A 213 -30.63 -57.51 -9.55
N ASP A 214 -31.30 -56.84 -10.52
CA ASP A 214 -30.88 -56.81 -11.93
C ASP A 214 -29.55 -56.05 -12.07
N GLU A 215 -28.49 -56.78 -12.39
CA GLU A 215 -27.12 -56.27 -12.54
C GLU A 215 -27.02 -55.17 -13.58
N ALA A 216 -27.72 -55.31 -14.73
CA ALA A 216 -27.66 -54.31 -15.80
C ALA A 216 -28.34 -53.00 -15.41
N ALA A 217 -29.51 -53.08 -14.74
CA ALA A 217 -30.20 -51.91 -14.24
C ALA A 217 -29.43 -51.21 -13.13
N LEU A 218 -28.83 -51.97 -12.18
CA LEU A 218 -28.04 -51.43 -11.10
C LEU A 218 -26.76 -50.75 -11.59
N LYS A 219 -26.08 -51.29 -12.60
CA LYS A 219 -24.92 -50.66 -13.24
C LYS A 219 -25.31 -49.35 -13.97
N GLN A 220 -26.44 -49.33 -14.66
CA GLN A 220 -26.91 -48.10 -15.29
C GLN A 220 -27.20 -47.01 -14.26
N ILE A 221 -27.86 -47.32 -13.14
CA ILE A 221 -28.10 -46.40 -12.03
C ILE A 221 -26.78 -45.88 -11.45
N LEU A 222 -25.78 -46.73 -11.30
CA LEU A 222 -24.44 -46.33 -10.84
C LEU A 222 -23.79 -45.36 -11.83
N ASP A 223 -23.78 -45.69 -13.13
CA ASP A 223 -23.16 -44.87 -14.14
C ASP A 223 -23.82 -43.45 -14.20
N ASP A 224 -25.16 -43.41 -14.12
CA ASP A 224 -25.90 -42.14 -14.07
C ASP A 224 -25.56 -41.33 -12.81
N ARG A 225 -25.43 -42.00 -11.66
CA ARG A 225 -25.06 -41.39 -10.39
C ARG A 225 -23.62 -40.83 -10.40
N LEU A 226 -22.68 -41.61 -10.91
CA LEU A 226 -21.28 -41.16 -11.03
C LEU A 226 -21.17 -39.95 -11.94
N ALA A 227 -21.87 -39.96 -13.10
CA ALA A 227 -21.89 -38.82 -14.02
C ALA A 227 -22.47 -37.55 -13.34
N GLN A 228 -23.55 -37.66 -12.59
CA GLN A 228 -24.16 -36.55 -11.84
C GLN A 228 -23.19 -36.01 -10.79
N LEU A 229 -22.51 -36.82 -10.02
CA LEU A 229 -21.52 -36.40 -9.04
C LEU A 229 -20.32 -35.68 -9.68
N ASP A 230 -19.87 -36.16 -10.85
CA ASP A 230 -18.80 -35.49 -11.60
C ASP A 230 -19.22 -34.10 -12.10
N GLU A 231 -20.43 -33.96 -12.65
CA GLU A 231 -20.96 -32.68 -13.08
C GLU A 231 -21.12 -31.70 -11.92
N ASP A 232 -21.59 -32.17 -10.78
CA ASP A 232 -21.82 -31.33 -9.60
C ASP A 232 -20.48 -30.87 -9.00
N PHE A 233 -19.47 -31.76 -8.93
CA PHE A 233 -18.14 -31.35 -8.49
C PHE A 233 -17.50 -30.32 -9.45
N VAL A 234 -17.59 -30.53 -10.76
CA VAL A 234 -17.06 -29.57 -11.75
C VAL A 234 -17.74 -28.22 -11.61
N PHE A 235 -19.05 -28.19 -11.35
CA PHE A 235 -19.76 -26.93 -11.11
C PHE A 235 -19.26 -26.22 -9.85
N LEU A 236 -19.15 -26.93 -8.70
CA LEU A 236 -18.64 -26.35 -7.46
C LEU A 236 -17.19 -25.87 -7.60
N ALA A 237 -16.34 -26.62 -8.29
CA ALA A 237 -14.96 -26.22 -8.54
C ALA A 237 -14.86 -24.91 -9.36
N LYS A 238 -15.73 -24.74 -10.35
CA LYS A 238 -15.85 -23.49 -11.11
C LYS A 238 -16.38 -22.36 -10.23
N ALA A 239 -17.40 -22.61 -9.43
CA ALA A 239 -17.96 -21.65 -8.49
C ALA A 239 -16.92 -21.16 -7.47
N ASN A 240 -15.99 -22.03 -7.04
CA ASN A 240 -14.92 -21.73 -6.11
C ASN A 240 -13.90 -20.70 -6.67
N ILE A 241 -13.62 -20.73 -7.96
CA ILE A 241 -12.70 -19.77 -8.61
C ILE A 241 -13.20 -18.34 -8.45
N GLY A 242 -14.52 -18.15 -8.33
CA GLY A 242 -15.14 -16.84 -8.29
C GLY A 242 -15.21 -16.17 -9.67
N GLY A 243 -15.92 -15.08 -9.75
CA GLY A 243 -16.10 -14.33 -11.00
C GLY A 243 -16.74 -12.96 -10.73
N GLU A 244 -16.99 -12.21 -11.79
CA GLU A 244 -17.62 -10.89 -11.65
C GLU A 244 -19.14 -10.98 -11.36
N PHE A 245 -19.74 -12.13 -11.69
CA PHE A 245 -21.18 -12.36 -11.50
C PHE A 245 -21.45 -13.82 -11.19
N PHE A 246 -22.35 -14.07 -10.22
CA PHE A 246 -22.85 -15.37 -9.84
C PHE A 246 -24.41 -15.29 -9.80
N SER A 247 -25.09 -16.05 -10.65
CA SER A 247 -26.53 -15.93 -10.87
C SER A 247 -27.36 -16.54 -9.74
N ASP A 248 -28.67 -16.24 -9.73
CA ASP A 248 -29.59 -16.86 -8.75
C ASP A 248 -29.73 -18.38 -9.02
N GLU A 249 -29.70 -18.79 -10.29
CA GLU A 249 -29.71 -20.21 -10.66
C GLU A 249 -28.45 -20.93 -10.17
N ASP A 250 -27.28 -20.28 -10.23
CA ASP A 250 -26.03 -20.85 -9.69
C ASP A 250 -26.12 -21.00 -8.17
N LEU A 251 -26.70 -20.02 -7.47
CA LEU A 251 -26.95 -20.09 -6.02
C LEU A 251 -27.85 -21.26 -5.65
N GLU A 252 -28.98 -21.44 -6.35
CA GLU A 252 -29.90 -22.53 -6.14
C GLU A 252 -29.23 -23.88 -6.41
N ARG A 253 -28.38 -23.97 -7.44
CA ARG A 253 -27.64 -25.20 -7.74
C ARG A 253 -26.64 -25.54 -6.63
N VAL A 254 -25.89 -24.56 -6.11
CA VAL A 254 -25.00 -24.78 -4.94
C VAL A 254 -25.80 -25.30 -3.75
N GLN A 255 -26.92 -24.66 -3.44
CA GLN A 255 -27.79 -25.06 -2.31
C GLN A 255 -28.33 -26.48 -2.49
N LYS A 256 -28.74 -26.85 -3.71
CA LYS A 256 -29.20 -28.22 -4.01
C LYS A 256 -28.08 -29.24 -3.81
N ILE A 257 -26.90 -28.99 -4.35
CA ILE A 257 -25.75 -29.90 -4.20
C ILE A 257 -25.34 -30.05 -2.72
N ALA A 258 -25.44 -28.98 -1.95
CA ALA A 258 -25.12 -28.99 -0.52
C ALA A 258 -26.00 -29.93 0.30
N THR A 259 -27.24 -30.23 -0.16
CA THR A 259 -28.16 -31.15 0.53
C THR A 259 -27.81 -32.62 0.36
N GLU A 260 -26.92 -32.98 -0.56
CA GLU A 260 -26.33 -34.34 -0.63
C GLU A 260 -25.67 -34.68 0.70
N THR A 261 -25.76 -35.98 1.09
CA THR A 261 -25.29 -36.43 2.39
C THR A 261 -24.28 -37.54 2.26
N TRP A 262 -23.33 -37.58 3.17
CA TRP A 262 -22.34 -38.65 3.32
C TRP A 262 -22.28 -39.10 4.77
N VAL A 263 -21.71 -40.28 5.01
CA VAL A 263 -21.66 -40.89 6.35
C VAL A 263 -20.24 -40.76 6.93
N ARG A 264 -20.16 -40.05 8.04
CA ARG A 264 -18.92 -39.90 8.81
C ARG A 264 -18.88 -40.92 9.93
N THR A 265 -17.77 -41.65 10.02
CA THR A 265 -17.53 -42.68 11.05
C THR A 265 -16.46 -42.29 12.06
N LEU A 266 -15.68 -41.26 11.79
CA LEU A 266 -14.65 -40.72 12.68
C LEU A 266 -15.18 -39.54 13.48
N ASP A 267 -14.66 -39.39 14.70
CA ASP A 267 -14.96 -38.23 15.54
C ASP A 267 -14.27 -36.98 14.98
N ASP A 268 -15.05 -35.91 14.70
CA ASP A 268 -14.58 -34.64 14.15
C ASP A 268 -13.92 -33.72 15.19
N ARG A 269 -14.02 -34.04 16.48
CA ARG A 269 -13.45 -33.27 17.59
C ARG A 269 -12.06 -33.73 18.02
N ILE A 270 -11.55 -34.82 17.46
CA ILE A 270 -10.21 -35.30 17.73
C ILE A 270 -9.21 -34.66 16.78
N GLY A 271 -8.13 -34.10 17.33
CA GLY A 271 -7.04 -33.53 16.55
C GLY A 271 -7.22 -32.07 16.16
N VAL A 272 -8.31 -31.40 16.60
CA VAL A 272 -8.56 -29.99 16.39
C VAL A 272 -7.88 -29.13 17.46
N SER A 273 -7.71 -27.84 17.19
CA SER A 273 -7.18 -26.88 18.17
C SER A 273 -8.16 -26.65 19.32
N HIS A 274 -7.65 -26.22 20.48
CA HIS A 274 -8.51 -25.88 21.62
C HIS A 274 -9.57 -24.80 21.29
N GLU A 275 -9.17 -23.80 20.54
CA GLU A 275 -10.08 -22.72 20.10
C GLU A 275 -11.18 -23.21 19.15
N GLU A 276 -10.84 -24.13 18.26
CA GLU A 276 -11.80 -24.74 17.34
C GLU A 276 -12.77 -25.65 18.10
N LEU A 277 -12.24 -26.51 18.99
CA LEU A 277 -13.06 -27.36 19.85
C LEU A 277 -14.07 -26.56 20.66
N LYS A 278 -13.64 -25.44 21.25
CA LYS A 278 -14.54 -24.54 21.98
C LYS A 278 -15.69 -23.99 21.12
N ARG A 279 -15.44 -23.70 19.84
CA ARG A 279 -16.51 -23.29 18.92
C ARG A 279 -17.43 -24.46 18.58
N MET A 280 -16.89 -25.67 18.38
CA MET A 280 -17.66 -26.88 18.12
C MET A 280 -18.55 -27.28 19.30
N GLU A 281 -18.17 -26.96 20.55
CA GLU A 281 -18.93 -27.22 21.77
C GLU A 281 -20.25 -26.41 21.87
N ALA A 282 -20.45 -25.40 20.98
CA ALA A 282 -21.73 -24.71 20.84
C ALA A 282 -22.88 -25.65 20.43
N GLU A 283 -22.55 -26.79 19.81
CA GLU A 283 -23.48 -27.87 19.46
C GLU A 283 -23.06 -29.20 20.12
N PRO A 284 -24.02 -30.06 20.49
CA PRO A 284 -23.72 -31.38 21.01
C PRO A 284 -23.01 -32.25 19.94
N ALA A 285 -22.06 -33.10 20.38
CA ALA A 285 -21.40 -34.04 19.49
C ALA A 285 -22.42 -35.01 18.86
N LYS A 286 -22.30 -35.24 17.55
CA LYS A 286 -23.16 -36.21 16.84
C LYS A 286 -22.75 -37.63 17.19
N THR A 287 -23.74 -38.54 17.36
CA THR A 287 -23.49 -39.95 17.54
C THR A 287 -23.00 -40.57 16.23
N LEU A 288 -21.92 -41.33 16.29
CA LEU A 288 -21.36 -42.03 15.14
C LEU A 288 -22.05 -43.38 14.89
N PRO A 289 -22.26 -43.80 13.63
CA PRO A 289 -21.99 -43.03 12.40
C PRO A 289 -22.95 -41.86 12.23
N ALA A 290 -22.43 -40.70 11.82
CA ALA A 290 -23.20 -39.45 11.64
C ALA A 290 -23.43 -39.19 10.16
N VAL A 291 -24.67 -38.81 9.81
CA VAL A 291 -25.01 -38.29 8.46
C VAL A 291 -24.67 -36.80 8.41
N GLU A 292 -23.81 -36.44 7.49
CA GLU A 292 -23.33 -35.07 7.30
C GLU A 292 -23.76 -34.56 5.92
N PRO A 293 -24.18 -33.30 5.80
CA PRO A 293 -24.36 -32.67 4.50
C PRO A 293 -23.01 -32.52 3.78
N LEU A 294 -23.04 -32.54 2.46
CA LEU A 294 -21.85 -32.43 1.63
C LEU A 294 -21.14 -31.10 1.84
N LEU A 295 -21.89 -30.00 1.94
CA LEU A 295 -21.40 -28.67 2.30
C LEU A 295 -22.23 -28.14 3.49
N ALA A 296 -21.56 -27.48 4.42
CA ALA A 296 -22.22 -26.92 5.59
C ALA A 296 -21.57 -25.63 6.08
N ASP A 297 -22.38 -24.75 6.64
CA ASP A 297 -21.93 -23.69 7.51
C ASP A 297 -22.05 -24.18 8.96
N ARG A 298 -20.90 -24.33 9.64
CA ARG A 298 -20.83 -24.93 10.98
C ARG A 298 -20.41 -23.88 12.01
N PRO A 299 -20.70 -24.08 13.31
CA PRO A 299 -20.32 -23.15 14.37
C PRO A 299 -18.81 -22.87 14.42
N GLU A 300 -17.99 -23.89 14.19
CA GLU A 300 -16.52 -23.74 14.16
C GLU A 300 -16.00 -22.84 13.04
N HIS A 301 -16.79 -22.62 12.00
CA HIS A 301 -16.48 -21.71 10.90
C HIS A 301 -16.64 -20.23 11.28
N ILE A 302 -17.34 -19.93 12.37
CA ILE A 302 -17.60 -18.58 12.82
C ILE A 302 -16.55 -18.14 13.83
N ILE A 303 -15.81 -17.08 13.50
CA ILE A 303 -14.87 -16.44 14.41
C ILE A 303 -15.49 -15.14 14.88
N VAL A 304 -15.83 -15.09 16.17
CA VAL A 304 -16.50 -13.95 16.79
C VAL A 304 -15.55 -12.75 16.85
N ARG A 305 -16.07 -11.56 16.66
CA ARG A 305 -15.34 -10.31 16.82
C ARG A 305 -15.27 -9.92 18.29
N ASP A 306 -14.07 -9.89 18.85
CA ASP A 306 -13.85 -9.43 20.21
C ASP A 306 -14.10 -7.90 20.35
N ALA A 307 -14.44 -7.46 21.54
CA ALA A 307 -14.64 -6.04 21.83
C ALA A 307 -13.39 -5.18 21.51
N ALA A 308 -12.20 -5.74 21.69
CA ALA A 308 -10.94 -5.07 21.37
C ALA A 308 -10.74 -4.85 19.86
N ASN A 309 -11.45 -5.60 19.01
CA ASN A 309 -11.41 -5.51 17.55
C ASN A 309 -12.56 -4.68 16.96
N LYS A 310 -13.32 -3.98 17.83
CA LYS A 310 -14.39 -3.08 17.40
C LYS A 310 -13.92 -1.63 17.39
N ILE A 311 -14.39 -0.88 16.41
CA ILE A 311 -14.19 0.57 16.38
C ILE A 311 -15.13 1.19 17.42
N SER A 312 -14.58 1.92 18.41
CA SER A 312 -15.40 2.62 19.39
C SER A 312 -16.24 3.70 18.68
N PRO A 313 -17.53 3.84 19.01
CA PRO A 313 -18.33 4.96 18.50
C PRO A 313 -17.74 6.34 18.80
N ASP A 314 -17.05 6.45 19.93
CA ASP A 314 -16.40 7.69 20.41
C ASP A 314 -14.91 7.75 20.00
N ASN A 315 -14.50 7.04 18.93
CA ASN A 315 -13.11 7.07 18.51
C ASN A 315 -12.69 8.51 18.08
N PRO A 316 -11.55 9.01 18.57
CA PRO A 316 -11.13 10.40 18.33
C PRO A 316 -10.70 10.65 16.87
N LEU A 317 -10.43 9.59 16.08
CA LEU A 317 -9.99 9.69 14.70
C LEU A 317 -11.16 9.70 13.70
N GLY A 318 -12.40 9.61 14.17
CA GLY A 318 -13.61 9.78 13.38
C GLY A 318 -13.94 8.64 12.42
N PHE A 319 -13.47 7.41 12.68
CA PHE A 319 -13.77 6.24 11.85
C PHE A 319 -15.26 5.87 11.88
N LYS A 320 -15.82 5.60 10.69
CA LYS A 320 -17.26 5.32 10.48
C LYS A 320 -17.50 4.08 9.62
N MET A 321 -16.62 3.09 9.68
CA MET A 321 -16.78 1.86 8.91
C MET A 321 -17.91 0.99 9.45
N ASN A 322 -18.65 0.35 8.53
CA ASN A 322 -19.67 -0.62 8.91
C ASN A 322 -18.99 -1.95 9.22
N GLU A 323 -19.02 -2.37 10.50
CA GLU A 323 -18.41 -3.61 10.95
C GLU A 323 -19.34 -4.80 10.72
N PRO A 324 -18.89 -5.89 10.07
CA PRO A 324 -19.60 -7.16 10.07
C PRO A 324 -19.72 -7.73 11.49
N GLU A 325 -20.78 -8.51 11.74
CA GLU A 325 -21.04 -9.13 13.03
C GLU A 325 -19.87 -10.00 13.50
N HIS A 326 -19.32 -10.79 12.58
CA HIS A 326 -18.24 -11.71 12.86
C HIS A 326 -16.88 -11.15 12.44
N MET A 327 -15.81 -11.63 13.07
CA MET A 327 -14.44 -11.32 12.62
C MET A 327 -14.14 -12.05 11.31
N TYR A 328 -14.53 -13.34 11.22
CA TYR A 328 -14.52 -14.13 9.99
C TYR A 328 -15.70 -15.10 9.97
N ASN A 329 -16.27 -15.31 8.78
CA ASN A 329 -17.19 -16.40 8.50
C ASN A 329 -16.54 -17.32 7.44
N ARG A 330 -16.12 -18.51 7.85
CA ARG A 330 -15.50 -19.52 7.01
C ARG A 330 -16.49 -20.60 6.55
N GLY A 331 -17.79 -20.36 6.65
CA GLY A 331 -18.84 -21.25 6.18
C GLY A 331 -18.62 -21.64 4.71
N GLU A 332 -18.83 -22.90 4.37
CA GLU A 332 -18.61 -23.38 3.00
C GLU A 332 -19.66 -22.84 2.04
N LEU A 333 -20.95 -22.92 2.44
CA LEU A 333 -22.04 -22.36 1.67
C LEU A 333 -21.96 -20.84 1.60
N TYR A 334 -21.71 -20.20 2.73
CA TYR A 334 -21.55 -18.76 2.82
C TYR A 334 -20.51 -18.25 1.82
N ASN A 335 -19.33 -18.89 1.76
CA ASN A 335 -18.27 -18.46 0.84
C ASN A 335 -18.56 -18.81 -0.62
N LEU A 336 -19.04 -20.03 -0.92
CA LEU A 336 -19.36 -20.43 -2.30
C LEU A 336 -20.46 -19.58 -2.93
N THR A 337 -21.38 -19.04 -2.13
CA THR A 337 -22.50 -18.19 -2.59
C THR A 337 -22.14 -16.71 -2.70
N ILE A 338 -20.90 -16.30 -2.53
CA ILE A 338 -20.45 -14.94 -2.78
C ILE A 338 -20.74 -14.57 -4.24
N ARG A 339 -21.48 -13.47 -4.46
CA ARG A 339 -21.95 -13.07 -5.80
C ARG A 339 -20.88 -12.45 -6.69
N LYS A 340 -19.90 -11.79 -6.10
CA LYS A 340 -18.82 -11.10 -6.84
C LYS A 340 -17.45 -11.28 -6.16
N GLY A 341 -16.51 -11.80 -6.90
CA GLY A 341 -15.15 -12.06 -6.43
C GLY A 341 -15.05 -13.25 -5.48
N THR A 342 -14.04 -13.24 -4.64
CA THR A 342 -13.67 -14.36 -3.73
C THR A 342 -13.82 -14.01 -2.25
N LEU A 343 -13.91 -12.72 -1.89
CA LEU A 343 -13.88 -12.21 -0.52
C LEU A 343 -15.26 -12.16 0.12
N SER A 344 -15.37 -12.71 1.33
CA SER A 344 -16.54 -12.50 2.18
C SER A 344 -16.66 -11.04 2.66
N GLN A 345 -17.77 -10.67 3.31
CA GLN A 345 -17.94 -9.32 3.88
C GLN A 345 -16.90 -9.05 4.98
N GLU A 346 -16.60 -10.05 5.81
CA GLU A 346 -15.62 -9.98 6.89
C GLU A 346 -14.20 -9.80 6.35
N GLU A 347 -13.86 -10.53 5.30
CA GLU A 347 -12.55 -10.44 4.65
C GLU A 347 -12.38 -9.09 3.93
N ARG A 348 -13.41 -8.62 3.23
CA ARG A 348 -13.43 -7.29 2.61
C ARG A 348 -13.27 -6.20 3.67
N TYR A 349 -14.03 -6.31 4.78
CA TYR A 349 -13.85 -5.39 5.92
C TYR A 349 -12.42 -5.44 6.45
N LYS A 350 -11.82 -6.63 6.59
CA LYS A 350 -10.44 -6.78 7.08
C LYS A 350 -9.42 -6.12 6.15
N ILE A 351 -9.61 -6.22 4.84
CA ILE A 351 -8.78 -5.48 3.87
C ILE A 351 -8.99 -3.97 4.07
N ASN A 352 -10.24 -3.48 4.03
CA ASN A 352 -10.53 -2.05 4.15
C ASN A 352 -10.06 -1.46 5.49
N HIS A 353 -9.98 -2.28 6.53
CA HIS A 353 -9.51 -1.89 7.86
C HIS A 353 -8.01 -1.50 7.86
N HIS A 354 -7.24 -1.80 6.79
CA HIS A 354 -5.87 -1.28 6.68
C HIS A 354 -5.86 0.26 6.74
N MET A 355 -6.90 0.94 6.25
CA MET A 355 -7.02 2.40 6.31
C MET A 355 -7.12 2.92 7.75
N VAL A 356 -7.88 2.22 8.60
CA VAL A 356 -7.92 2.51 10.05
C VAL A 356 -6.53 2.39 10.65
N GLN A 357 -5.78 1.36 10.26
CA GLN A 357 -4.43 1.15 10.76
C GLN A 357 -3.44 2.18 10.20
N THR A 358 -3.53 2.50 8.90
CA THR A 358 -2.71 3.56 8.28
C THR A 358 -2.87 4.87 9.04
N VAL A 359 -4.11 5.34 9.22
CA VAL A 359 -4.36 6.59 9.96
C VAL A 359 -3.88 6.49 11.40
N THR A 360 -4.19 5.38 12.09
CA THR A 360 -3.77 5.19 13.49
C THR A 360 -2.26 5.20 13.64
N MET A 361 -1.52 4.57 12.74
CA MET A 361 -0.06 4.52 12.77
C MET A 361 0.55 5.89 12.47
N LEU A 362 0.04 6.59 11.46
CA LEU A 362 0.57 7.89 11.05
C LEU A 362 0.28 8.97 12.08
N GLU A 363 -0.89 8.99 12.72
CA GLU A 363 -1.24 9.95 13.78
C GLU A 363 -0.40 9.78 15.06
N GLN A 364 0.22 8.62 15.26
CA GLN A 364 1.14 8.38 16.37
C GLN A 364 2.56 8.89 16.11
N LEU A 365 2.90 9.20 14.85
CA LEU A 365 4.22 9.70 14.50
C LEU A 365 4.34 11.19 14.84
N PRO A 366 5.43 11.63 15.50
CA PRO A 366 5.65 13.03 15.82
C PRO A 366 6.15 13.81 14.59
N PHE A 367 5.31 13.91 13.56
CA PHE A 367 5.66 14.63 12.35
C PHE A 367 6.04 16.09 12.63
N PRO A 368 7.09 16.62 11.99
CA PRO A 368 7.42 18.03 12.02
C PRO A 368 6.31 18.86 11.36
N LYS A 369 6.36 20.17 11.54
CA LYS A 369 5.27 21.08 11.08
C LYS A 369 4.98 20.99 9.58
N HIS A 370 5.98 20.74 8.77
CA HIS A 370 5.88 20.62 7.30
C HIS A 370 5.47 19.22 6.81
N LEU A 371 5.14 18.29 7.71
CA LEU A 371 4.63 16.94 7.39
C LEU A 371 3.34 16.62 8.15
N LYS A 372 2.62 17.63 8.63
CA LYS A 372 1.40 17.43 9.43
C LYS A 372 0.22 16.89 8.65
N GLN A 373 0.19 17.11 7.34
CA GLN A 373 -0.90 16.65 6.47
C GLN A 373 -0.71 15.21 5.97
N VAL A 374 0.45 14.60 6.22
CA VAL A 374 0.71 13.21 5.82
C VAL A 374 -0.40 12.24 6.24
N PRO A 375 -0.93 12.27 7.50
CA PRO A 375 -2.03 11.38 7.89
C PRO A 375 -3.33 11.65 7.13
N GLU A 376 -3.62 12.90 6.77
CA GLU A 376 -4.81 13.27 6.00
C GLU A 376 -4.68 12.80 4.55
N TYR A 377 -3.57 13.12 3.88
CA TYR A 377 -3.35 12.73 2.48
C TYR A 377 -3.34 11.20 2.32
N ALA A 378 -2.54 10.51 3.14
CA ALA A 378 -2.47 9.06 3.13
C ALA A 378 -3.78 8.39 3.58
N GLY A 379 -4.48 8.98 4.56
CA GLY A 379 -5.67 8.41 5.19
C GLY A 379 -6.97 8.58 4.42
N SER A 380 -6.97 9.31 3.29
CA SER A 380 -8.21 9.69 2.57
C SER A 380 -8.31 9.11 1.17
N HIS A 381 -7.32 8.36 0.66
CA HIS A 381 -7.31 7.88 -0.73
C HIS A 381 -8.40 6.85 -1.08
N HIS A 382 -9.07 6.27 -0.08
CA HIS A 382 -10.25 5.43 -0.24
C HIS A 382 -11.58 6.12 0.11
N GLU A 383 -11.55 7.41 0.37
CA GLU A 383 -12.77 8.21 0.49
C GLU A 383 -13.34 8.53 -0.89
N THR A 384 -14.60 8.99 -0.94
CA THR A 384 -15.29 9.34 -2.18
C THR A 384 -15.82 10.77 -2.10
N MET A 385 -16.12 11.39 -3.24
CA MET A 385 -16.59 12.78 -3.26
C MET A 385 -17.93 12.96 -2.55
N ILE A 386 -18.72 11.89 -2.41
CA ILE A 386 -20.07 11.88 -1.81
C ILE A 386 -20.13 11.26 -0.40
N GLY A 387 -18.98 10.99 0.24
CA GLY A 387 -18.94 10.47 1.61
C GLY A 387 -19.38 9.01 1.78
N THR A 388 -19.28 8.20 0.74
CA THR A 388 -19.59 6.76 0.77
C THR A 388 -18.33 5.89 0.92
N GLY A 389 -17.16 6.52 0.97
CA GLY A 389 -15.88 5.88 1.13
C GLY A 389 -15.57 5.41 2.56
N TYR A 390 -14.32 5.15 2.82
CA TYR A 390 -13.81 4.74 4.13
C TYR A 390 -12.39 5.26 4.35
N PRO A 391 -11.91 5.40 5.60
CA PRO A 391 -12.52 4.91 6.86
C PRO A 391 -13.42 5.92 7.59
N ARG A 392 -13.46 7.19 7.16
CA ARG A 392 -14.11 8.30 7.86
C ARG A 392 -15.42 8.75 7.22
N LYS A 393 -15.70 8.34 5.99
CA LYS A 393 -16.82 8.80 5.14
C LYS A 393 -16.75 10.31 4.91
N LEU A 394 -15.58 10.79 4.51
CA LEU A 394 -15.35 12.18 4.13
C LEU A 394 -15.97 12.48 2.77
N SER A 395 -16.49 13.71 2.61
CA SER A 395 -16.95 14.24 1.33
C SER A 395 -15.85 15.07 0.64
N LYS A 396 -16.12 15.56 -0.58
CA LYS A 396 -15.18 16.39 -1.35
C LYS A 396 -14.70 17.62 -0.55
N GLU A 397 -15.61 18.25 0.19
CA GLU A 397 -15.33 19.46 0.98
C GLU A 397 -14.47 19.17 2.22
N ASP A 398 -14.46 17.94 2.69
CA ASP A 398 -13.68 17.53 3.85
C ASP A 398 -12.24 17.15 3.49
N MET A 399 -11.90 17.05 2.19
CA MET A 399 -10.61 16.59 1.71
C MET A 399 -9.87 17.67 0.93
N THR A 400 -8.58 17.81 1.20
CA THR A 400 -7.70 18.67 0.41
C THR A 400 -7.50 18.14 -1.02
N LEU A 401 -7.05 18.99 -1.92
CA LEU A 401 -6.77 18.60 -3.30
C LEU A 401 -5.69 17.51 -3.40
N PRO A 402 -4.55 17.57 -2.65
CA PRO A 402 -3.57 16.49 -2.61
C PRO A 402 -4.13 15.13 -2.15
N ALA A 403 -5.01 15.13 -1.14
CA ALA A 403 -5.68 13.89 -0.69
C ALA A 403 -6.53 13.24 -1.79
N ARG A 404 -7.24 14.06 -2.59
CA ARG A 404 -8.05 13.59 -3.72
C ARG A 404 -7.20 13.13 -4.91
N MET A 405 -6.01 13.71 -5.12
CA MET A 405 -5.03 13.26 -6.13
C MET A 405 -4.53 11.85 -5.82
N MET A 406 -4.34 11.54 -4.54
CA MET A 406 -3.90 10.22 -4.10
C MET A 406 -4.86 9.10 -4.55
N ALA A 407 -6.18 9.34 -4.51
CA ALA A 407 -7.17 8.35 -4.95
C ALA A 407 -7.04 8.00 -6.44
N ILE A 408 -6.83 9.01 -7.30
CA ILE A 408 -6.61 8.76 -8.74
C ILE A 408 -5.30 8.00 -8.96
N ALA A 409 -4.23 8.39 -8.26
CA ALA A 409 -2.92 7.77 -8.40
C ALA A 409 -2.94 6.29 -7.98
N ASP A 410 -3.54 5.99 -6.83
CA ASP A 410 -3.66 4.62 -6.32
C ASP A 410 -4.50 3.74 -7.25
N ILE A 411 -5.71 4.21 -7.62
CA ILE A 411 -6.63 3.45 -8.47
C ILE A 411 -6.02 3.19 -9.85
N PHE A 412 -5.45 4.21 -10.50
CA PHE A 412 -4.90 4.06 -11.83
C PHE A 412 -3.68 3.13 -11.84
N GLU A 413 -2.80 3.27 -10.84
CA GLU A 413 -1.69 2.34 -10.65
C GLU A 413 -2.19 0.91 -10.47
N ALA A 414 -3.16 0.69 -9.57
CA ALA A 414 -3.73 -0.63 -9.29
C ALA A 414 -4.43 -1.28 -10.49
N LEU A 415 -4.99 -0.49 -11.42
CA LEU A 415 -5.60 -0.99 -12.66
C LEU A 415 -4.55 -1.41 -13.69
N THR A 416 -3.44 -0.69 -13.77
CA THR A 416 -2.39 -0.87 -14.78
C THR A 416 -1.26 -1.80 -14.35
N ALA A 417 -1.13 -2.10 -13.04
CA ALA A 417 -0.10 -2.98 -12.51
C ALA A 417 -0.15 -4.38 -13.13
N CYS A 418 0.98 -4.84 -13.66
CA CYS A 418 1.15 -6.17 -14.26
C CYS A 418 1.62 -7.25 -13.27
N ASP A 419 1.89 -6.88 -12.03
CA ASP A 419 2.53 -7.74 -11.03
C ASP A 419 1.56 -8.75 -10.38
N ARG A 420 0.26 -8.75 -10.77
CA ARG A 420 -0.79 -9.61 -10.22
C ARG A 420 -0.99 -10.87 -11.08
N PRO A 421 -0.54 -12.07 -10.65
CA PRO A 421 -0.59 -13.29 -11.48
C PRO A 421 -2.00 -13.81 -11.74
N TYR A 422 -3.00 -13.39 -10.95
CA TYR A 422 -4.40 -13.82 -11.09
C TYR A 422 -5.25 -12.85 -11.92
N LYS A 423 -4.74 -11.68 -12.27
CA LYS A 423 -5.44 -10.73 -13.14
C LYS A 423 -4.50 -10.28 -14.24
N LYS A 424 -4.94 -10.46 -15.48
CA LYS A 424 -4.27 -9.84 -16.62
C LYS A 424 -4.31 -8.32 -16.42
N ALA A 425 -3.14 -7.68 -16.51
CA ALA A 425 -3.05 -6.23 -16.48
C ALA A 425 -3.97 -5.62 -17.52
N LYS A 426 -4.62 -4.52 -17.18
CA LYS A 426 -5.52 -3.84 -18.12
C LYS A 426 -4.73 -2.98 -19.08
N SER A 427 -5.29 -2.76 -20.28
CA SER A 427 -4.75 -1.79 -21.20
C SER A 427 -4.99 -0.36 -20.69
N LEU A 428 -4.28 0.59 -21.28
CA LEU A 428 -4.41 2.01 -20.95
C LEU A 428 -5.84 2.49 -21.17
N SER A 429 -6.44 2.17 -22.33
CA SER A 429 -7.82 2.53 -22.67
C SER A 429 -8.84 1.91 -21.72
N GLU A 430 -8.65 0.65 -21.32
CA GLU A 430 -9.51 -0.03 -20.37
C GLU A 430 -9.43 0.59 -18.97
N SER A 431 -8.23 0.99 -18.53
CA SER A 431 -8.00 1.64 -17.24
C SER A 431 -8.64 3.03 -17.18
N VAL A 432 -8.47 3.84 -18.23
CA VAL A 432 -9.13 5.15 -18.34
C VAL A 432 -10.65 5.00 -18.37
N ARG A 433 -11.18 4.03 -19.11
CA ARG A 433 -12.63 3.75 -19.14
C ARG A 433 -13.17 3.38 -17.77
N ILE A 434 -12.47 2.57 -16.98
CA ILE A 434 -12.91 2.23 -15.62
C ILE A 434 -12.91 3.47 -14.74
N LEU A 435 -11.83 4.25 -14.81
CA LEU A 435 -11.72 5.49 -14.03
C LEU A 435 -12.80 6.51 -14.40
N SER A 436 -13.24 6.55 -15.68
CA SER A 436 -14.34 7.41 -16.12
C SER A 436 -15.70 7.01 -15.54
N PHE A 437 -15.95 5.73 -15.29
CA PHE A 437 -17.13 5.30 -14.53
C PHE A 437 -17.05 5.74 -13.08
N MET A 438 -15.85 5.67 -12.48
CA MET A 438 -15.63 6.15 -11.12
C MET A 438 -15.78 7.67 -10.99
N LYS A 439 -15.46 8.46 -12.03
CA LYS A 439 -15.80 9.87 -12.14
C LYS A 439 -17.33 10.07 -12.08
N LYS A 440 -18.07 9.32 -12.91
CA LYS A 440 -19.55 9.43 -12.96
C LYS A 440 -20.24 9.07 -11.64
N ASP A 441 -19.68 8.11 -10.93
CA ASP A 441 -20.18 7.66 -9.62
C ASP A 441 -19.64 8.55 -8.47
N GLU A 442 -18.92 9.65 -8.80
CA GLU A 442 -18.29 10.56 -7.83
C GLU A 442 -17.40 9.82 -6.81
N HIS A 443 -16.80 8.71 -7.26
CA HIS A 443 -15.80 7.99 -6.47
C HIS A 443 -14.47 8.74 -6.47
N VAL A 444 -14.07 9.27 -7.62
CA VAL A 444 -12.91 10.16 -7.79
C VAL A 444 -13.37 11.57 -8.14
N ASP A 445 -12.51 12.55 -7.88
CA ASP A 445 -12.80 13.95 -8.19
C ASP A 445 -12.91 14.16 -9.72
N PRO A 446 -14.06 14.65 -10.24
CA PRO A 446 -14.25 14.89 -11.65
C PRO A 446 -13.25 15.89 -12.26
N ASP A 447 -12.95 16.97 -11.53
CA ASP A 447 -12.02 18.01 -12.01
C ASP A 447 -10.59 17.46 -12.15
N LEU A 448 -10.16 16.63 -11.18
CA LEU A 448 -8.85 15.98 -11.21
C LEU A 448 -8.77 14.90 -12.28
N PHE A 449 -9.85 14.14 -12.54
CA PHE A 449 -9.88 13.20 -13.64
C PHE A 449 -9.75 13.92 -14.99
N ASP A 450 -10.45 15.04 -15.19
CA ASP A 450 -10.36 15.81 -16.40
C ASP A 450 -8.95 16.39 -16.60
N LEU A 451 -8.34 16.91 -15.55
CA LEU A 451 -6.95 17.34 -15.57
C LEU A 451 -6.00 16.19 -15.94
N PHE A 452 -6.17 15.02 -15.32
CA PHE A 452 -5.36 13.83 -15.57
C PHE A 452 -5.34 13.45 -17.06
N LEU A 453 -6.47 13.61 -17.74
CA LEU A 453 -6.56 13.34 -19.18
C LEU A 453 -6.04 14.51 -20.02
N LYS A 454 -6.46 15.74 -19.74
CA LYS A 454 -6.12 16.95 -20.54
C LYS A 454 -4.63 17.26 -20.51
N SER A 455 -3.97 17.07 -19.35
CA SER A 455 -2.53 17.28 -19.19
C SER A 455 -1.67 16.19 -19.84
N GLY A 456 -2.25 15.02 -20.15
CA GLY A 456 -1.50 13.88 -20.70
C GLY A 456 -0.76 13.05 -19.65
N VAL A 457 -0.89 13.32 -18.36
CA VAL A 457 -0.22 12.58 -17.27
C VAL A 457 -0.47 11.08 -17.35
N PHE A 458 -1.68 10.64 -17.71
CA PHE A 458 -2.01 9.22 -17.89
C PHE A 458 -1.11 8.53 -18.93
N ARG A 459 -0.79 9.24 -20.01
CA ARG A 459 0.07 8.73 -21.12
C ARG A 459 1.54 8.76 -20.72
N ASP A 460 1.99 9.87 -20.14
CA ASP A 460 3.37 10.03 -19.66
C ASP A 460 3.73 8.98 -18.61
N TYR A 461 2.78 8.66 -17.73
CA TYR A 461 2.94 7.58 -16.77
C TYR A 461 2.99 6.21 -17.47
N ALA A 462 2.09 5.97 -18.43
CA ALA A 462 2.05 4.71 -19.17
C ALA A 462 3.36 4.45 -19.91
N GLU A 463 3.90 5.44 -20.60
CA GLU A 463 5.17 5.33 -21.33
C GLU A 463 6.36 5.00 -20.43
N LYS A 464 6.32 5.43 -19.16
CA LYS A 464 7.42 5.20 -18.19
C LYS A 464 7.31 3.86 -17.46
N PHE A 465 6.10 3.36 -17.22
CA PHE A 465 5.89 2.27 -16.26
C PHE A 465 5.10 1.06 -16.77
N LEU A 466 4.36 1.16 -17.88
CA LEU A 466 3.57 0.08 -18.43
C LEU A 466 4.37 -0.74 -19.47
N GLN A 467 3.93 -1.97 -19.68
CA GLN A 467 4.46 -2.78 -20.79
C GLN A 467 3.93 -2.27 -22.12
N ALA A 468 4.70 -2.42 -23.18
CA ALA A 468 4.36 -1.91 -24.50
C ALA A 468 3.02 -2.45 -25.05
N ASP A 469 2.63 -3.67 -24.69
CA ASP A 469 1.37 -4.31 -25.08
C ASP A 469 0.15 -3.82 -24.29
N GLN A 470 0.35 -3.05 -23.21
CA GLN A 470 -0.71 -2.38 -22.45
C GLN A 470 -1.03 -0.99 -23.01
N ILE A 471 -0.11 -0.37 -23.75
CA ILE A 471 -0.24 1.00 -24.25
C ILE A 471 -0.98 0.96 -25.58
N ASP A 472 -2.25 1.29 -25.54
CA ASP A 472 -3.15 1.42 -26.69
C ASP A 472 -3.62 2.88 -26.87
N ASP A 473 -4.30 3.16 -27.96
CA ASP A 473 -4.82 4.51 -28.22
C ASP A 473 -6.04 4.82 -27.35
N VAL A 474 -6.02 5.99 -26.75
CA VAL A 474 -7.12 6.53 -25.93
C VAL A 474 -7.66 7.81 -26.54
N ASP A 475 -8.91 7.76 -26.97
CA ASP A 475 -9.66 8.96 -27.37
C ASP A 475 -10.26 9.62 -26.12
N ILE A 476 -9.58 10.62 -25.59
CA ILE A 476 -9.99 11.32 -24.35
C ILE A 476 -11.30 12.10 -24.53
N SER A 477 -11.68 12.50 -25.76
CA SER A 477 -12.88 13.29 -25.99
C SER A 477 -14.17 12.57 -25.57
N GLN A 478 -14.14 11.24 -25.47
CA GLN A 478 -15.28 10.42 -25.01
C GLN A 478 -15.52 10.50 -23.50
N TYR A 479 -14.56 10.99 -22.74
CA TYR A 479 -14.57 10.96 -21.27
C TYR A 479 -14.61 12.36 -20.64
N LEU A 480 -14.31 13.39 -21.44
CA LEU A 480 -14.42 14.78 -21.02
C LEU A 480 -15.85 15.24 -21.27
N ASP A 481 -16.44 15.94 -20.32
CA ASP A 481 -17.71 16.62 -20.51
C ASP A 481 -17.49 17.65 -21.61
N GLY A 482 -18.32 17.65 -22.66
CA GLY A 482 -18.19 18.60 -23.76
C GLY A 482 -18.27 20.02 -23.18
N ASP A 483 -17.34 20.88 -23.61
CA ASP A 483 -17.48 22.33 -23.43
C ASP A 483 -18.81 22.75 -24.08
N ASP A 484 -19.91 22.71 -23.33
CA ASP A 484 -21.09 23.46 -23.67
C ASP A 484 -20.75 24.94 -23.45
N GLY A 485 -20.26 25.56 -24.54
CA GLY A 485 -19.89 26.95 -24.63
C GLY A 485 -21.07 27.94 -24.44
#